data_a7067df3208c69bda6fbd365b1af8aff
#
_entry.id   a7067df3208c69bda6fbd365b1af8aff
#
_cell.length_a   1.000
_cell.length_b   1.000
_cell.length_c   1.000
_cell.angle_alpha   90.00
_cell.angle_beta   90.00
_cell.angle_gamma   90.00
#
_symmetry.space_group_name_H-M   'P 1'
#
loop_
_entity.id
_entity.type
_entity.pdbx_description
1 polymer ?
#
loop_
_entity_poly.entity_id
_entity_poly.type
_entity_poly.pdbx_seq_one_letter_code
_entity_poly.pdbx_strand_id
1 'polypeptide(L)'
;MRALLAVLLVFFFACAHAAWAGGPFMMVGAAEDVGKEQDYAFSKAEMDLSKLAGFDTLRLTQTWTKGQQKLGPVDQITLGNAVKAAQFTGVRVVLSLYPFGSSVTPLTDQDRADFASFATDVAKRYPLLHDFIIGNEPNLNRFWLPQFGPSGEDVAAPAYEQLLATTYDALKLVRPHSTVYGGALAPRGVDKPSTGRDTHSPTTFIADLGAAYKASGRQVPIMDAFTFHPYPETSATGPNFPHPNGTSIGIADYAKLVGLLGSAFDGTVQRGSTLPILYDEFGIETTLPAAKAGLYTGTEPATTHPVDELTQAQMYTQAMQMTFCQTNVIGLLLFHVQDEPALSAWQSGEFYVDGSPKASLFPVRASAGAVHRGIAAACPGLALTPKLVLAAGKPVTKVAKSRKPGEKIFLTCSLDCSYTVTLDSSHSQSGTAVGRVTKTLLFSGTLAKGRHSAAGSATATVNVGPSATAGVTFAA
;
A
#
# COMPACT_ATOMS: atom_id res chain seq x y z
N MET A 1 -56.88 28.82 -2.43
CA MET A 1 -55.91 28.02 -1.62
C MET A 1 -54.87 27.48 -2.60
N ARG A 2 -53.67 28.08 -2.64
CA ARG A 2 -52.54 27.68 -3.48
C ARG A 2 -51.53 26.99 -2.55
N ALA A 3 -51.30 25.70 -2.74
CA ALA A 3 -50.27 24.94 -2.02
C ALA A 3 -48.92 25.20 -2.69
N LEU A 4 -47.98 25.79 -1.96
CA LEU A 4 -46.56 25.86 -2.34
C LEU A 4 -45.90 24.51 -2.05
N LEU A 5 -45.44 23.83 -3.06
CA LEU A 5 -44.54 22.68 -2.94
C LEU A 5 -43.11 23.21 -2.79
N ALA A 6 -42.54 23.10 -1.58
CA ALA A 6 -41.12 23.38 -1.36
C ALA A 6 -40.30 22.13 -1.75
N VAL A 7 -39.53 22.21 -2.81
CA VAL A 7 -38.56 21.19 -3.20
C VAL A 7 -37.28 21.42 -2.38
N LEU A 8 -37.01 20.53 -1.42
CA LEU A 8 -35.75 20.50 -0.67
C LEU A 8 -34.67 19.87 -1.57
N LEU A 9 -33.80 20.70 -2.16
CA LEU A 9 -32.57 20.23 -2.78
C LEU A 9 -31.56 19.88 -1.69
N VAL A 10 -31.39 18.58 -1.41
CA VAL A 10 -30.32 18.08 -0.56
C VAL A 10 -29.05 18.04 -1.40
N PHE A 11 -28.17 19.03 -1.24
CA PHE A 11 -26.81 18.97 -1.75
C PHE A 11 -26.02 17.95 -0.93
N PHE A 12 -25.81 16.77 -1.48
CA PHE A 12 -24.76 15.87 -1.00
C PHE A 12 -23.41 16.51 -1.38
N PHE A 13 -22.77 17.20 -0.43
CA PHE A 13 -21.35 17.44 -0.49
C PHE A 13 -20.66 16.07 -0.33
N ALA A 14 -20.35 15.42 -1.41
CA ALA A 14 -19.33 14.39 -1.44
C ALA A 14 -18.01 15.08 -1.02
N CYS A 15 -17.64 14.99 0.26
CA CYS A 15 -16.29 15.25 0.70
C CYS A 15 -15.42 14.22 -0.03
N ALA A 16 -14.90 14.59 -1.20
CA ALA A 16 -13.81 13.89 -1.81
C ALA A 16 -12.66 13.94 -0.78
N HIS A 17 -12.45 12.85 -0.08
CA HIS A 17 -11.21 12.65 0.65
C HIS A 17 -10.14 12.65 -0.45
N ALA A 18 -9.38 13.72 -0.54
CA ALA A 18 -8.19 13.74 -1.35
C ALA A 18 -7.33 12.59 -0.80
N ALA A 19 -7.35 11.47 -1.49
CA ALA A 19 -6.41 10.39 -1.23
C ALA A 19 -5.03 11.00 -1.45
N TRP A 20 -4.26 11.13 -0.38
CA TRP A 20 -2.89 11.62 -0.41
C TRP A 20 -2.06 10.49 -1.01
N ALA A 21 -2.05 10.41 -2.34
CA ALA A 21 -1.26 9.45 -3.08
C ALA A 21 0.18 9.96 -3.16
N GLY A 22 1.13 9.05 -3.00
CA GLY A 22 2.56 9.34 -2.98
C GLY A 22 3.06 9.93 -1.65
N GLY A 23 4.36 10.18 -1.59
CA GLY A 23 5.01 10.81 -0.43
C GLY A 23 4.89 9.99 0.87
N PRO A 24 4.86 10.67 2.02
CA PRO A 24 4.99 10.04 3.35
C PRO A 24 3.75 9.26 3.80
N PHE A 25 2.67 9.29 3.04
CA PHE A 25 1.39 8.65 3.38
C PHE A 25 1.19 7.32 2.64
N MET A 26 2.11 6.98 1.72
CA MET A 26 2.05 5.70 1.02
C MET A 26 2.24 4.54 2.01
N MET A 27 1.53 3.45 1.76
CA MET A 27 1.73 2.17 2.44
C MET A 27 3.10 1.60 2.07
N VAL A 28 3.84 1.10 3.05
CA VAL A 28 5.07 0.33 2.83
C VAL A 28 4.93 -0.98 3.57
N GLY A 29 5.02 -2.09 2.83
CA GLY A 29 4.75 -3.39 3.42
C GLY A 29 5.16 -4.55 2.55
N ALA A 30 4.46 -5.67 2.72
CA ALA A 30 4.70 -6.86 1.92
C ALA A 30 3.41 -7.60 1.55
N ALA A 31 3.47 -8.41 0.48
CA ALA A 31 2.52 -9.50 0.22
C ALA A 31 3.05 -10.75 0.94
N GLU A 32 2.29 -11.26 1.92
CA GLU A 32 2.76 -12.35 2.77
C GLU A 32 1.58 -13.11 3.37
N ASP A 33 1.57 -14.43 3.20
CA ASP A 33 0.52 -15.30 3.70
C ASP A 33 0.94 -16.23 4.86
N VAL A 34 2.23 -16.29 5.20
CA VAL A 34 2.75 -17.16 6.26
C VAL A 34 2.06 -16.93 7.61
N GLY A 35 1.63 -15.71 7.88
CA GLY A 35 0.87 -15.38 9.09
C GLY A 35 -0.57 -15.89 9.13
N LYS A 36 -1.10 -16.55 8.09
CA LYS A 36 -2.45 -17.17 8.10
C LYS A 36 -2.38 -18.59 8.65
N GLU A 37 -2.29 -18.73 9.95
CA GLU A 37 -2.12 -20.00 10.64
C GLU A 37 -3.23 -20.29 11.66
N GLN A 38 -3.41 -21.59 11.98
CA GLN A 38 -4.38 -22.00 13.00
C GLN A 38 -3.91 -21.63 14.42
N ASP A 39 -2.60 -21.55 14.63
CA ASP A 39 -2.03 -21.08 15.88
C ASP A 39 -1.91 -19.54 15.85
N TYR A 40 -2.65 -18.88 16.73
CA TYR A 40 -2.60 -17.43 16.87
C TYR A 40 -1.21 -16.91 17.29
N ALA A 41 -0.46 -17.66 18.12
CA ALA A 41 0.87 -17.22 18.54
C ALA A 41 1.84 -17.17 17.36
N PHE A 42 1.72 -18.13 16.43
CA PHE A 42 2.48 -18.12 15.19
C PHE A 42 2.08 -16.94 14.31
N SER A 43 0.76 -16.74 14.05
CA SER A 43 0.27 -15.59 13.30
C SER A 43 0.77 -14.27 13.88
N LYS A 44 0.83 -14.16 15.21
CA LYS A 44 1.33 -12.95 15.89
C LYS A 44 2.83 -12.76 15.69
N ALA A 45 3.62 -13.83 15.73
CA ALA A 45 5.08 -13.77 15.52
C ALA A 45 5.40 -13.27 14.10
N GLU A 46 4.69 -13.77 13.08
CA GLU A 46 4.86 -13.35 11.70
C GLU A 46 4.49 -11.87 11.47
N MET A 47 3.42 -11.40 12.11
CA MET A 47 3.08 -9.98 12.10
C MET A 47 4.14 -9.11 12.80
N ASP A 48 4.80 -9.64 13.84
CA ASP A 48 5.91 -8.94 14.51
C ASP A 48 7.16 -8.87 13.61
N LEU A 49 7.46 -9.89 12.81
CA LEU A 49 8.55 -9.84 11.83
C LEU A 49 8.28 -8.72 10.80
N SER A 50 7.05 -8.64 10.28
CA SER A 50 6.64 -7.54 9.38
C SER A 50 6.88 -6.18 10.00
N LYS A 51 6.51 -6.02 11.27
CA LYS A 51 6.72 -4.78 12.01
C LYS A 51 8.21 -4.49 12.26
N LEU A 52 9.00 -5.53 12.49
CA LEU A 52 10.46 -5.43 12.65
C LEU A 52 11.12 -4.99 11.34
N ALA A 53 10.62 -5.41 10.18
CA ALA A 53 11.04 -4.90 8.88
C ALA A 53 10.67 -3.43 8.63
N GLY A 54 9.84 -2.83 9.49
CA GLY A 54 9.38 -1.45 9.35
C GLY A 54 8.12 -1.31 8.51
N PHE A 55 7.47 -2.40 8.20
CA PHE A 55 6.25 -2.43 7.40
C PHE A 55 5.04 -1.99 8.22
N ASP A 56 4.13 -1.27 7.59
CA ASP A 56 2.86 -0.83 8.17
C ASP A 56 1.66 -1.54 7.54
N THR A 57 1.86 -2.27 6.45
CA THR A 57 0.81 -2.92 5.66
C THR A 57 1.23 -4.33 5.23
N LEU A 58 0.30 -5.27 5.29
CA LEU A 58 0.44 -6.59 4.66
C LEU A 58 -0.73 -6.86 3.71
N ARG A 59 -0.41 -7.35 2.52
CA ARG A 59 -1.39 -7.98 1.64
C ARG A 59 -1.49 -9.45 1.99
N LEU A 60 -2.67 -9.87 2.41
CA LEU A 60 -3.03 -11.28 2.61
C LEU A 60 -3.87 -11.77 1.44
N THR A 61 -3.86 -13.06 1.20
CA THR A 61 -4.63 -13.72 0.16
C THR A 61 -5.76 -14.55 0.74
N GLN A 62 -6.93 -14.52 0.12
CA GLN A 62 -8.00 -15.48 0.37
C GLN A 62 -8.57 -15.97 -0.95
N THR A 63 -8.39 -17.24 -1.22
CA THR A 63 -8.84 -17.86 -2.46
C THR A 63 -10.30 -18.31 -2.41
N TRP A 64 -10.94 -18.28 -3.55
CA TRP A 64 -12.32 -18.74 -3.81
C TRP A 64 -12.34 -19.95 -4.72
N THR A 65 -13.30 -20.83 -4.53
CA THR A 65 -13.59 -21.97 -5.42
C THR A 65 -15.02 -21.92 -5.91
N LYS A 66 -15.31 -22.57 -7.05
CA LYS A 66 -16.65 -22.57 -7.68
C LYS A 66 -17.76 -22.98 -6.71
N GLY A 67 -18.83 -22.19 -6.68
CA GLY A 67 -19.99 -22.39 -5.82
C GLY A 67 -19.81 -21.97 -4.37
N GLN A 68 -18.63 -21.49 -3.99
CA GLN A 68 -18.37 -21.02 -2.64
C GLN A 68 -18.97 -19.63 -2.42
N GLN A 69 -19.87 -19.48 -1.45
CA GLN A 69 -20.53 -18.23 -1.10
C GLN A 69 -20.10 -17.69 0.28
N LYS A 70 -19.35 -18.48 1.05
CA LYS A 70 -18.91 -18.16 2.41
C LYS A 70 -17.51 -18.70 2.67
N LEU A 71 -16.83 -18.05 3.59
CA LEU A 71 -15.52 -18.50 4.06
C LEU A 71 -15.61 -19.87 4.74
N GLY A 72 -14.72 -20.81 4.36
CA GLY A 72 -14.64 -22.14 4.97
C GLY A 72 -14.22 -22.10 6.44
N PRO A 73 -14.52 -23.14 7.24
CA PRO A 73 -14.20 -23.13 8.68
C PRO A 73 -12.71 -22.95 9.00
N VAL A 74 -11.82 -23.58 8.23
CA VAL A 74 -10.37 -23.45 8.41
C VAL A 74 -9.93 -22.03 8.07
N ASP A 75 -10.38 -21.49 6.93
CA ASP A 75 -10.05 -20.12 6.51
C ASP A 75 -10.57 -19.08 7.51
N GLN A 76 -11.72 -19.32 8.15
CA GLN A 76 -12.24 -18.46 9.20
C GLN A 76 -11.27 -18.35 10.39
N ILE A 77 -10.61 -19.46 10.74
CA ILE A 77 -9.63 -19.49 11.83
C ILE A 77 -8.33 -18.80 11.39
N THR A 78 -7.77 -19.22 10.24
CA THR A 78 -6.46 -18.75 9.80
C THR A 78 -6.47 -17.26 9.44
N LEU A 79 -7.43 -16.81 8.64
CA LEU A 79 -7.61 -15.39 8.32
C LEU A 79 -7.98 -14.58 9.59
N GLY A 80 -8.84 -15.15 10.44
CA GLY A 80 -9.22 -14.50 11.71
C GLY A 80 -8.04 -14.27 12.64
N ASN A 81 -7.14 -15.24 12.76
CA ASN A 81 -5.91 -15.10 13.54
C ASN A 81 -4.98 -14.05 12.94
N ALA A 82 -4.76 -14.06 11.61
CA ALA A 82 -3.94 -13.08 10.93
C ALA A 82 -4.50 -11.65 11.10
N VAL A 83 -5.79 -11.42 10.90
CA VAL A 83 -6.44 -10.11 11.06
C VAL A 83 -6.33 -9.63 12.52
N LYS A 84 -6.56 -10.51 13.48
CA LYS A 84 -6.41 -10.19 14.91
C LYS A 84 -4.96 -9.85 15.27
N ALA A 85 -3.99 -10.62 14.76
CA ALA A 85 -2.57 -10.36 14.98
C ALA A 85 -2.15 -9.01 14.38
N ALA A 86 -2.57 -8.72 13.14
CA ALA A 86 -2.34 -7.44 12.47
C ALA A 86 -2.90 -6.25 13.28
N GLN A 87 -4.11 -6.39 13.83
CA GLN A 87 -4.71 -5.36 14.69
C GLN A 87 -3.85 -5.07 15.94
N PHE A 88 -3.33 -6.11 16.60
CA PHE A 88 -2.48 -5.95 17.79
C PHE A 88 -1.10 -5.37 17.48
N THR A 89 -0.56 -5.64 16.29
CA THR A 89 0.74 -5.09 15.86
C THR A 89 0.61 -3.70 15.23
N GLY A 90 -0.60 -3.26 14.92
CA GLY A 90 -0.85 -2.01 14.19
C GLY A 90 -0.38 -2.09 12.73
N VAL A 91 -0.55 -3.27 12.11
CA VAL A 91 -0.34 -3.51 10.68
C VAL A 91 -1.69 -3.41 9.97
N ARG A 92 -1.76 -2.66 8.86
CA ARG A 92 -2.93 -2.63 7.98
C ARG A 92 -2.98 -3.90 7.15
N VAL A 93 -4.16 -4.46 6.96
CA VAL A 93 -4.37 -5.59 6.06
C VAL A 93 -5.08 -5.12 4.80
N VAL A 94 -4.48 -5.41 3.65
CA VAL A 94 -5.09 -5.37 2.32
C VAL A 94 -5.38 -6.82 1.93
N LEU A 95 -6.64 -7.17 1.69
CA LEU A 95 -7.02 -8.56 1.42
C LEU A 95 -7.26 -8.78 -0.06
N SER A 96 -6.47 -9.65 -0.69
CA SER A 96 -6.66 -10.09 -2.07
C SER A 96 -7.61 -11.28 -2.13
N LEU A 97 -8.68 -11.15 -2.90
CA LEU A 97 -9.70 -12.18 -3.14
C LEU A 97 -9.62 -12.62 -4.60
N TYR A 98 -9.33 -13.89 -4.86
CA TYR A 98 -9.25 -14.38 -6.23
C TYR A 98 -9.54 -15.89 -6.35
N PRO A 99 -9.85 -16.39 -7.57
CA PRO A 99 -10.11 -17.81 -7.80
C PRO A 99 -8.88 -18.68 -7.51
N PHE A 100 -9.09 -19.86 -6.94
CA PHE A 100 -8.02 -20.84 -6.70
C PHE A 100 -7.52 -21.46 -7.99
N GLY A 101 -6.73 -20.70 -8.75
CA GLY A 101 -6.18 -21.06 -10.05
C GLY A 101 -7.18 -20.90 -11.21
N SER A 102 -6.67 -21.00 -12.42
CA SER A 102 -7.43 -20.70 -13.65
C SER A 102 -8.55 -21.69 -13.98
N SER A 103 -8.53 -22.90 -13.41
CA SER A 103 -9.59 -23.90 -13.62
C SER A 103 -10.94 -23.54 -13.00
N VAL A 104 -10.95 -22.60 -12.05
CA VAL A 104 -12.16 -22.15 -11.35
C VAL A 104 -12.52 -20.68 -11.65
N THR A 105 -12.04 -20.14 -12.76
CA THR A 105 -12.38 -18.77 -13.21
C THR A 105 -13.90 -18.55 -13.21
N PRO A 106 -14.43 -17.47 -12.61
CA PRO A 106 -15.86 -17.20 -12.48
C PRO A 106 -16.44 -16.59 -13.77
N LEU A 107 -16.76 -17.45 -14.74
CA LEU A 107 -17.16 -17.05 -16.09
C LEU A 107 -18.68 -16.86 -16.26
N THR A 108 -19.51 -17.53 -15.45
CA THR A 108 -20.97 -17.40 -15.52
C THR A 108 -21.47 -16.32 -14.56
N ASP A 109 -22.68 -15.80 -14.80
CA ASP A 109 -23.34 -14.86 -13.87
C ASP A 109 -23.48 -15.47 -12.46
N GLN A 110 -23.77 -16.78 -12.39
CA GLN A 110 -23.85 -17.48 -11.10
C GLN A 110 -22.50 -17.55 -10.41
N ASP A 111 -21.42 -17.89 -11.12
CA ASP A 111 -20.07 -17.91 -10.53
C ASP A 111 -19.67 -16.53 -9.99
N ARG A 112 -19.99 -15.46 -10.73
CA ARG A 112 -19.72 -14.07 -10.30
C ARG A 112 -20.56 -13.68 -9.08
N ALA A 113 -21.82 -14.08 -9.04
CA ALA A 113 -22.71 -13.86 -7.89
C ALA A 113 -22.22 -14.62 -6.65
N ASP A 114 -21.76 -15.86 -6.82
CA ASP A 114 -21.18 -16.65 -5.72
C ASP A 114 -19.90 -16.05 -5.20
N PHE A 115 -19.00 -15.59 -6.09
CA PHE A 115 -17.78 -14.87 -5.69
C PHE A 115 -18.10 -13.56 -4.94
N ALA A 116 -19.04 -12.77 -5.44
CA ALA A 116 -19.46 -11.54 -4.78
C ALA A 116 -20.09 -11.82 -3.40
N SER A 117 -20.86 -12.90 -3.27
CA SER A 117 -21.41 -13.36 -1.99
C SER A 117 -20.30 -13.75 -1.01
N PHE A 118 -19.28 -14.48 -1.48
CA PHE A 118 -18.09 -14.83 -0.72
C PHE A 118 -17.33 -13.57 -0.25
N ALA A 119 -17.07 -12.62 -1.14
CA ALA A 119 -16.41 -11.37 -0.79
C ALA A 119 -17.17 -10.57 0.28
N THR A 120 -18.51 -10.54 0.18
CA THR A 120 -19.35 -9.85 1.19
C THR A 120 -19.43 -10.59 2.52
N ASP A 121 -19.37 -11.95 2.52
CA ASP A 121 -19.27 -12.73 3.78
C ASP A 121 -17.97 -12.39 4.51
N VAL A 122 -16.83 -12.35 3.80
CA VAL A 122 -15.53 -11.94 4.35
C VAL A 122 -15.60 -10.51 4.91
N ALA A 123 -16.12 -9.55 4.14
CA ALA A 123 -16.22 -8.16 4.56
C ALA A 123 -17.10 -7.95 5.79
N LYS A 124 -18.21 -8.70 5.90
CA LYS A 124 -19.10 -8.67 7.08
C LYS A 124 -18.45 -9.30 8.31
N ARG A 125 -17.72 -10.40 8.13
CA ARG A 125 -17.07 -11.15 9.19
C ARG A 125 -15.91 -10.37 9.82
N TYR A 126 -15.15 -9.65 9.01
CA TYR A 126 -13.98 -8.90 9.45
C TYR A 126 -14.17 -7.38 9.25
N PRO A 127 -14.89 -6.72 10.17
CA PRO A 127 -15.24 -5.31 10.00
C PRO A 127 -14.05 -4.35 10.01
N LEU A 128 -12.88 -4.80 10.43
CA LEU A 128 -11.63 -4.03 10.41
C LEU A 128 -10.91 -4.08 9.06
N LEU A 129 -11.31 -4.99 8.16
CA LEU A 129 -10.83 -4.99 6.79
C LEU A 129 -11.57 -3.93 5.99
N HIS A 130 -10.83 -3.05 5.37
CA HIS A 130 -11.34 -1.95 4.55
C HIS A 130 -10.87 -2.01 3.11
N ASP A 131 -9.85 -2.82 2.81
CA ASP A 131 -9.13 -2.85 1.55
C ASP A 131 -9.26 -4.25 0.92
N PHE A 132 -9.89 -4.32 -0.27
CA PHE A 132 -10.17 -5.57 -0.97
C PHE A 132 -9.66 -5.50 -2.41
N ILE A 133 -8.65 -6.31 -2.75
CA ILE A 133 -8.18 -6.51 -4.12
C ILE A 133 -9.01 -7.63 -4.73
N ILE A 134 -9.53 -7.42 -5.94
CA ILE A 134 -10.35 -8.40 -6.67
C ILE A 134 -9.56 -8.94 -7.85
N GLY A 135 -9.21 -10.22 -7.78
CA GLY A 135 -8.37 -10.89 -8.78
C GLY A 135 -6.90 -10.95 -8.38
N ASN A 136 -6.14 -11.74 -9.14
CA ASN A 136 -4.68 -11.82 -9.13
C ASN A 136 -4.23 -12.21 -10.53
N GLU A 137 -3.44 -11.38 -11.16
CA GLU A 137 -2.88 -11.51 -12.50
C GLU A 137 -3.86 -12.09 -13.56
N PRO A 138 -5.07 -11.49 -13.70
CA PRO A 138 -6.06 -12.01 -14.63
C PRO A 138 -5.60 -11.94 -16.10
N ASN A 139 -4.52 -11.26 -16.39
CA ASN A 139 -3.86 -11.24 -17.70
C ASN A 139 -2.95 -12.46 -17.96
N LEU A 140 -2.84 -13.41 -17.00
CA LEU A 140 -2.04 -14.62 -17.14
C LEU A 140 -2.90 -15.90 -17.07
N ASN A 141 -2.59 -16.85 -17.92
CA ASN A 141 -3.27 -18.17 -17.97
C ASN A 141 -3.08 -19.02 -16.70
N ARG A 142 -2.13 -18.69 -15.85
CA ARG A 142 -1.94 -19.31 -14.53
C ARG A 142 -3.13 -19.04 -13.61
N PHE A 143 -3.72 -17.83 -13.70
CA PHE A 143 -4.74 -17.35 -12.77
C PHE A 143 -6.12 -17.20 -13.41
N TRP A 144 -6.16 -17.06 -14.75
CA TRP A 144 -7.40 -16.80 -15.49
C TRP A 144 -7.44 -17.54 -16.83
N LEU A 145 -8.50 -18.28 -17.10
CA LEU A 145 -8.77 -18.95 -18.37
C LEU A 145 -10.27 -18.85 -18.71
N PRO A 146 -10.61 -18.74 -20.01
CA PRO A 146 -9.71 -18.58 -21.16
C PRO A 146 -9.11 -17.16 -21.23
N GLN A 147 -7.95 -17.03 -21.86
CA GLN A 147 -7.36 -15.73 -22.20
C GLN A 147 -7.88 -15.24 -23.55
N PHE A 148 -7.94 -16.14 -24.52
CA PHE A 148 -8.37 -15.82 -25.89
C PHE A 148 -9.63 -16.59 -26.27
N GLY A 149 -10.49 -15.95 -27.07
CA GLY A 149 -11.62 -16.58 -27.75
C GLY A 149 -11.22 -17.30 -29.02
N PRO A 150 -12.19 -17.94 -29.72
CA PRO A 150 -11.93 -18.75 -30.92
C PRO A 150 -11.30 -17.96 -32.08
N SER A 151 -11.54 -16.65 -32.17
CA SER A 151 -10.99 -15.78 -33.22
C SER A 151 -9.68 -15.10 -32.80
N GLY A 152 -9.16 -15.41 -31.59
CA GLY A 152 -7.95 -14.81 -31.03
C GLY A 152 -8.18 -13.47 -30.30
N GLU A 153 -9.44 -13.09 -30.09
CA GLU A 153 -9.83 -11.90 -29.32
C GLU A 153 -9.57 -12.11 -27.81
N ASP A 154 -9.29 -11.02 -27.08
CA ASP A 154 -9.21 -11.04 -25.62
C ASP A 154 -10.61 -11.29 -25.03
N VAL A 155 -10.79 -12.38 -24.31
CA VAL A 155 -12.01 -12.69 -23.55
C VAL A 155 -11.80 -12.60 -22.04
N ALA A 156 -10.56 -12.49 -21.59
CA ALA A 156 -10.23 -12.42 -20.18
C ALA A 156 -10.56 -11.06 -19.59
N ALA A 157 -10.17 -9.96 -20.25
CA ALA A 157 -10.42 -8.60 -19.77
C ALA A 157 -11.93 -8.28 -19.65
N PRO A 158 -12.81 -8.61 -20.64
CA PRO A 158 -14.26 -8.44 -20.48
C PRO A 158 -14.86 -9.30 -19.38
N ALA A 159 -14.41 -10.56 -19.22
CA ALA A 159 -14.91 -11.41 -18.16
C ALA A 159 -14.45 -10.94 -16.76
N TYR A 160 -13.24 -10.42 -16.66
CA TYR A 160 -12.72 -9.81 -15.44
C TYR A 160 -13.46 -8.50 -15.10
N GLU A 161 -13.79 -7.65 -16.09
CA GLU A 161 -14.64 -6.47 -15.89
C GLU A 161 -15.95 -6.82 -15.21
N GLN A 162 -16.64 -7.84 -15.70
CA GLN A 162 -17.92 -8.30 -15.14
C GLN A 162 -17.78 -8.81 -13.70
N LEU A 163 -16.72 -9.57 -13.38
CA LEU A 163 -16.44 -10.00 -12.02
C LEU A 163 -16.20 -8.79 -11.10
N LEU A 164 -15.37 -7.86 -11.55
CA LEU A 164 -15.00 -6.68 -10.78
C LEU A 164 -16.22 -5.80 -10.52
N ALA A 165 -17.05 -5.54 -11.54
CA ALA A 165 -18.27 -4.77 -11.43
C ALA A 165 -19.26 -5.39 -10.44
N THR A 166 -19.53 -6.70 -10.57
CA THR A 166 -20.46 -7.43 -9.68
C THR A 166 -19.98 -7.40 -8.23
N THR A 167 -18.67 -7.62 -8.03
CA THR A 167 -18.08 -7.65 -6.68
C THR A 167 -18.01 -6.26 -6.06
N TYR A 168 -17.67 -5.22 -6.85
CA TYR A 168 -17.69 -3.83 -6.43
C TYR A 168 -19.06 -3.44 -5.86
N ASP A 169 -20.14 -3.69 -6.62
CA ASP A 169 -21.50 -3.34 -6.21
C ASP A 169 -21.89 -4.05 -4.92
N ALA A 170 -21.59 -5.35 -4.82
CA ALA A 170 -21.90 -6.14 -3.64
C ALA A 170 -21.14 -5.67 -2.39
N LEU A 171 -19.84 -5.37 -2.52
CA LEU A 171 -19.03 -4.84 -1.43
C LEU A 171 -19.49 -3.43 -1.02
N LYS A 172 -19.74 -2.53 -1.97
CA LYS A 172 -20.20 -1.17 -1.68
C LYS A 172 -21.58 -1.14 -1.00
N LEU A 173 -22.46 -2.09 -1.33
CA LEU A 173 -23.76 -2.23 -0.67
C LEU A 173 -23.61 -2.55 0.82
N VAL A 174 -22.69 -3.43 1.20
CA VAL A 174 -22.50 -3.86 2.60
C VAL A 174 -21.45 -3.07 3.36
N ARG A 175 -20.48 -2.48 2.66
CA ARG A 175 -19.35 -1.73 3.20
C ARG A 175 -19.04 -0.49 2.33
N PRO A 176 -19.89 0.56 2.38
CA PRO A 176 -19.78 1.72 1.47
C PRO A 176 -18.40 2.43 1.51
N HIS A 177 -17.71 2.36 2.66
CA HIS A 177 -16.41 2.99 2.88
C HIS A 177 -15.20 2.06 2.65
N SER A 178 -15.43 0.82 2.19
CA SER A 178 -14.31 -0.03 1.79
C SER A 178 -13.68 0.48 0.50
N THR A 179 -12.37 0.23 0.34
CA THR A 179 -11.65 0.46 -0.90
C THR A 179 -11.63 -0.85 -1.70
N VAL A 180 -12.16 -0.82 -2.90
CA VAL A 180 -12.12 -1.96 -3.83
C VAL A 180 -11.07 -1.66 -4.89
N TYR A 181 -10.07 -2.54 -4.96
CA TYR A 181 -8.98 -2.44 -5.92
C TYR A 181 -9.24 -3.39 -7.07
N GLY A 182 -9.10 -2.89 -8.30
CA GLY A 182 -9.05 -3.70 -9.52
C GLY A 182 -7.63 -3.79 -10.07
N GLY A 183 -7.42 -4.66 -11.06
CA GLY A 183 -6.13 -4.85 -11.72
C GLY A 183 -5.38 -6.06 -11.19
N ALA A 184 -4.44 -5.88 -10.27
CA ALA A 184 -3.46 -6.88 -9.84
C ALA A 184 -2.77 -7.54 -11.04
N LEU A 185 -2.35 -6.72 -12.03
CA LEU A 185 -1.85 -7.24 -13.30
C LEU A 185 -0.37 -7.58 -13.22
N ALA A 186 -0.02 -8.70 -13.84
CA ALA A 186 1.37 -9.05 -14.13
C ALA A 186 2.01 -8.03 -15.09
N PRO A 187 3.32 -7.76 -14.96
CA PRO A 187 4.00 -6.71 -15.70
C PRO A 187 4.24 -7.05 -17.17
N ARG A 188 4.01 -8.29 -17.59
CA ARG A 188 4.34 -8.82 -18.93
C ARG A 188 3.30 -9.83 -19.43
N GLY A 189 3.18 -9.96 -20.72
CA GLY A 189 2.40 -10.97 -21.41
C GLY A 189 2.77 -11.04 -22.90
N VAL A 190 2.27 -12.06 -23.61
CA VAL A 190 2.67 -12.38 -24.98
C VAL A 190 1.72 -11.82 -26.03
N ASP A 191 0.45 -11.59 -25.71
CA ASP A 191 -0.61 -11.11 -26.64
C ASP A 191 -0.82 -12.04 -27.87
N LYS A 192 -0.60 -13.34 -27.72
CA LYS A 192 -0.72 -14.31 -28.81
C LYS A 192 -1.36 -15.60 -28.30
N PRO A 193 -2.45 -16.08 -28.93
CA PRO A 193 -3.06 -17.36 -28.59
C PRO A 193 -2.18 -18.55 -29.04
N SER A 194 -2.44 -19.71 -28.43
CA SER A 194 -1.88 -21.01 -28.80
C SER A 194 -0.35 -21.10 -28.67
N THR A 195 0.24 -20.32 -27.74
CA THR A 195 1.69 -20.34 -27.47
C THR A 195 2.06 -21.29 -26.32
N GLY A 196 1.07 -21.88 -25.64
CA GLY A 196 1.26 -22.59 -24.37
C GLY A 196 1.48 -21.64 -23.18
N ARG A 197 1.60 -20.34 -23.45
CA ARG A 197 1.63 -19.22 -22.50
C ARG A 197 0.63 -18.16 -22.95
N ASP A 198 -0.62 -18.57 -23.11
CA ASP A 198 -1.69 -17.68 -23.55
C ASP A 198 -1.92 -16.61 -22.47
N THR A 199 -1.40 -15.42 -22.74
CA THR A 199 -1.35 -14.31 -21.77
C THR A 199 -1.49 -12.99 -22.51
N HIS A 200 -2.03 -11.97 -21.83
CA HIS A 200 -2.07 -10.60 -22.32
C HIS A 200 -1.00 -9.75 -21.63
N SER A 201 -0.38 -8.84 -22.38
CA SER A 201 0.43 -7.80 -21.78
C SER A 201 -0.45 -6.85 -20.97
N PRO A 202 0.10 -6.18 -19.93
CA PRO A 202 -0.66 -5.20 -19.18
C PRO A 202 -1.18 -4.06 -20.07
N THR A 203 -0.46 -3.71 -21.12
CA THR A 203 -0.86 -2.66 -22.08
C THR A 203 -2.14 -3.04 -22.81
N THR A 204 -2.21 -4.24 -23.36
CA THR A 204 -3.39 -4.77 -24.05
C THR A 204 -4.55 -4.98 -23.06
N PHE A 205 -4.28 -5.63 -21.95
CA PHE A 205 -5.33 -5.95 -20.97
C PHE A 205 -5.99 -4.69 -20.37
N ILE A 206 -5.24 -3.63 -20.07
CA ILE A 206 -5.80 -2.35 -19.57
C ILE A 206 -6.68 -1.71 -20.65
N ALA A 207 -6.24 -1.71 -21.91
CA ALA A 207 -7.03 -1.15 -23.01
C ALA A 207 -8.36 -1.91 -23.20
N ASP A 208 -8.32 -3.24 -23.19
CA ASP A 208 -9.49 -4.11 -23.38
C ASP A 208 -10.42 -4.07 -22.17
N LEU A 209 -9.89 -3.98 -20.95
CA LEU A 209 -10.67 -3.74 -19.73
C LEU A 209 -11.44 -2.40 -19.82
N GLY A 210 -10.78 -1.33 -20.28
CA GLY A 210 -11.43 -0.03 -20.50
C GLY A 210 -12.48 -0.08 -21.61
N ALA A 211 -12.22 -0.82 -22.69
CA ALA A 211 -13.19 -1.04 -23.78
C ALA A 211 -14.43 -1.80 -23.29
N ALA A 212 -14.24 -2.87 -22.49
CA ALA A 212 -15.32 -3.63 -21.89
C ALA A 212 -16.16 -2.75 -20.94
N TYR A 213 -15.53 -1.96 -20.10
CA TYR A 213 -16.22 -1.03 -19.20
C TYR A 213 -17.05 0.01 -19.97
N LYS A 214 -16.52 0.60 -21.05
CA LYS A 214 -17.25 1.54 -21.89
C LYS A 214 -18.43 0.85 -22.60
N ALA A 215 -18.23 -0.37 -23.10
CA ALA A 215 -19.27 -1.15 -23.79
C ALA A 215 -20.39 -1.57 -22.83
N SER A 216 -20.13 -1.78 -21.55
CA SER A 216 -21.16 -2.12 -20.56
C SER A 216 -22.18 -0.99 -20.32
N GLY A 217 -21.87 0.24 -20.70
CA GLY A 217 -22.71 1.42 -20.47
C GLY A 217 -22.88 1.79 -19.01
N ARG A 218 -22.06 1.22 -18.12
CA ARG A 218 -22.13 1.39 -16.68
C ARG A 218 -21.93 2.85 -16.25
N GLN A 219 -22.77 3.33 -15.31
CA GLN A 219 -22.75 4.69 -14.79
C GLN A 219 -22.20 4.79 -13.34
N VAL A 220 -21.55 3.75 -12.86
CA VAL A 220 -20.86 3.69 -11.56
C VAL A 220 -19.48 3.07 -11.75
N PRO A 221 -18.49 3.42 -10.91
CA PRO A 221 -17.16 2.83 -10.98
C PRO A 221 -17.16 1.31 -10.80
N ILE A 222 -16.09 0.65 -11.21
CA ILE A 222 -15.82 -0.77 -10.93
C ILE A 222 -14.69 -0.95 -9.92
N MET A 223 -13.95 0.12 -9.61
CA MET A 223 -12.86 0.12 -8.62
C MET A 223 -12.66 1.53 -8.05
N ASP A 224 -12.12 1.60 -6.84
CA ASP A 224 -11.68 2.85 -6.20
C ASP A 224 -10.19 3.13 -6.43
N ALA A 225 -9.40 2.08 -6.64
CA ALA A 225 -7.97 2.13 -6.88
C ALA A 225 -7.54 0.98 -7.80
N PHE A 226 -6.38 1.10 -8.41
CA PHE A 226 -5.78 0.08 -9.29
C PHE A 226 -4.59 -0.56 -8.61
N THR A 227 -4.43 -1.88 -8.77
CA THR A 227 -3.24 -2.61 -8.29
C THR A 227 -2.43 -3.15 -9.45
N PHE A 228 -1.12 -3.24 -9.23
CA PHE A 228 -0.19 -3.64 -10.26
C PHE A 228 1.05 -4.30 -9.65
N HIS A 229 1.60 -5.34 -10.32
CA HIS A 229 2.78 -6.08 -9.91
C HIS A 229 3.99 -5.66 -10.79
N PRO A 230 4.74 -4.60 -10.46
CA PRO A 230 5.80 -4.08 -11.33
C PRO A 230 7.13 -4.85 -11.20
N TYR A 231 7.09 -6.19 -11.21
CA TYR A 231 8.31 -7.00 -11.15
C TYR A 231 9.27 -6.70 -12.31
N PRO A 232 10.59 -6.62 -12.06
CA PRO A 232 11.58 -6.58 -13.11
C PRO A 232 11.64 -7.91 -13.89
N GLU A 233 12.36 -7.97 -15.01
CA GLU A 233 12.52 -9.18 -15.82
C GLU A 233 13.25 -10.28 -15.07
N THR A 234 14.21 -9.90 -14.26
CA THR A 234 15.02 -10.77 -13.40
C THR A 234 15.39 -10.00 -12.13
N SER A 235 15.80 -10.70 -11.09
CA SER A 235 16.26 -10.06 -9.85
C SER A 235 17.54 -9.22 -10.03
N ALA A 236 18.28 -9.39 -11.12
CA ALA A 236 19.43 -8.55 -11.46
C ALA A 236 19.06 -7.24 -12.17
N THR A 237 17.78 -7.06 -12.56
CA THR A 237 17.29 -5.84 -13.23
C THR A 237 16.80 -4.83 -12.21
N GLY A 238 17.37 -3.63 -12.20
CA GLY A 238 16.98 -2.56 -11.25
C GLY A 238 15.57 -2.01 -11.49
N PRO A 239 14.91 -1.47 -10.45
CA PRO A 239 13.56 -0.91 -10.56
C PRO A 239 13.47 0.34 -11.45
N ASN A 240 14.61 0.94 -11.78
CA ASN A 240 14.72 2.09 -12.66
C ASN A 240 14.88 1.73 -14.15
N PHE A 241 14.79 0.45 -14.52
CA PHE A 241 14.85 0.02 -15.91
C PHE A 241 13.52 0.29 -16.62
N PRO A 242 13.48 1.14 -17.69
CA PRO A 242 12.24 1.51 -18.39
C PRO A 242 11.99 0.63 -19.61
N HIS A 243 10.71 0.55 -20.03
CA HIS A 243 10.26 -0.20 -21.22
C HIS A 243 9.53 0.73 -22.21
N PRO A 244 10.18 1.76 -22.78
CA PRO A 244 9.50 2.79 -23.55
C PRO A 244 8.82 2.27 -24.81
N ASN A 245 9.39 1.24 -25.46
CA ASN A 245 8.93 0.70 -26.74
C ASN A 245 8.29 -0.68 -26.62
N GLY A 246 8.19 -1.22 -25.40
CA GLY A 246 7.60 -2.55 -25.15
C GLY A 246 6.20 -2.47 -24.57
N THR A 247 5.60 -3.63 -24.38
CA THR A 247 4.30 -3.77 -23.70
C THR A 247 4.45 -4.04 -22.20
N SER A 248 5.67 -4.32 -21.71
CA SER A 248 5.99 -4.48 -20.30
C SER A 248 5.88 -3.15 -19.54
N ILE A 249 5.58 -3.24 -18.27
CA ILE A 249 5.48 -2.09 -17.35
C ILE A 249 6.21 -2.45 -16.05
N GLY A 250 7.25 -1.65 -15.70
CA GLY A 250 7.93 -1.69 -14.41
C GLY A 250 7.68 -0.43 -13.59
N ILE A 251 8.35 -0.29 -12.45
CA ILE A 251 8.25 0.92 -11.60
C ILE A 251 8.67 2.19 -12.38
N ALA A 252 9.66 2.07 -13.28
CA ALA A 252 10.14 3.18 -14.10
C ALA A 252 9.13 3.64 -15.17
N ASP A 253 8.14 2.81 -15.49
CA ASP A 253 7.12 3.10 -16.52
C ASP A 253 5.85 3.74 -15.94
N TYR A 254 5.93 4.38 -14.79
CA TYR A 254 4.79 5.01 -14.11
C TYR A 254 3.95 5.93 -15.02
N ALA A 255 4.61 6.81 -15.78
CA ALA A 255 3.89 7.72 -16.69
C ALA A 255 3.12 6.97 -17.78
N LYS A 256 3.67 5.85 -18.27
CA LYS A 256 3.02 4.94 -19.22
C LYS A 256 1.79 4.28 -18.60
N LEU A 257 1.91 3.76 -17.37
CA LEU A 257 0.78 3.15 -16.66
C LEU A 257 -0.36 4.15 -16.45
N VAL A 258 -0.06 5.36 -15.96
CA VAL A 258 -1.06 6.43 -15.78
C VAL A 258 -1.70 6.84 -17.11
N GLY A 259 -0.90 6.95 -18.18
CA GLY A 259 -1.41 7.25 -19.53
C GLY A 259 -2.35 6.17 -20.07
N LEU A 260 -2.04 4.89 -19.85
CA LEU A 260 -2.89 3.76 -20.24
C LEU A 260 -4.21 3.77 -19.48
N LEU A 261 -4.17 3.96 -18.15
CA LEU A 261 -5.37 4.05 -17.31
C LEU A 261 -6.24 5.25 -17.74
N GLY A 262 -5.62 6.40 -18.02
CA GLY A 262 -6.32 7.57 -18.56
C GLY A 262 -7.01 7.28 -19.89
N SER A 263 -6.32 6.66 -20.85
CA SER A 263 -6.87 6.27 -22.15
C SER A 263 -8.02 5.26 -22.03
N ALA A 264 -7.89 4.32 -21.08
CA ALA A 264 -8.90 3.31 -20.82
C ALA A 264 -10.18 3.88 -20.21
N PHE A 265 -10.10 4.81 -19.25
CA PHE A 265 -11.23 5.15 -18.40
C PHE A 265 -11.63 6.63 -18.39
N ASP A 266 -10.75 7.59 -18.74
CA ASP A 266 -11.10 9.01 -18.71
C ASP A 266 -12.25 9.32 -19.69
N GLY A 267 -13.08 10.30 -19.32
CA GLY A 267 -14.32 10.58 -20.04
C GLY A 267 -15.51 9.71 -19.60
N THR A 268 -15.31 8.80 -18.66
CA THR A 268 -16.38 8.01 -18.02
C THR A 268 -16.48 8.38 -16.52
N VAL A 269 -17.39 7.73 -15.77
CA VAL A 269 -17.44 7.89 -14.32
C VAL A 269 -16.28 7.19 -13.61
N GLN A 270 -15.68 6.17 -14.23
CA GLN A 270 -14.42 5.56 -13.80
C GLN A 270 -13.26 6.39 -14.33
N ARG A 271 -12.71 7.29 -13.52
CA ARG A 271 -11.54 8.08 -13.95
C ARG A 271 -10.27 7.24 -13.86
N GLY A 272 -9.45 7.25 -14.91
CA GLY A 272 -8.21 6.46 -15.00
C GLY A 272 -6.96 7.24 -14.62
N SER A 273 -6.75 8.43 -15.20
CA SER A 273 -5.52 9.23 -15.01
C SER A 273 -5.27 9.71 -13.57
N THR A 274 -6.32 9.76 -12.75
CA THR A 274 -6.25 10.14 -11.33
C THR A 274 -6.51 8.99 -10.38
N LEU A 275 -6.58 7.75 -10.89
CA LEU A 275 -6.84 6.57 -10.07
C LEU A 275 -5.64 6.32 -9.14
N PRO A 276 -5.87 6.11 -7.83
CA PRO A 276 -4.81 5.70 -6.92
C PRO A 276 -4.24 4.33 -7.34
N ILE A 277 -2.93 4.16 -7.24
CA ILE A 277 -2.23 2.93 -7.66
C ILE A 277 -1.53 2.32 -6.45
N LEU A 278 -1.78 1.04 -6.19
CA LEU A 278 -1.03 0.24 -5.23
C LEU A 278 -0.14 -0.75 -6.01
N TYR A 279 1.16 -0.66 -5.83
CA TYR A 279 2.07 -1.72 -6.24
C TYR A 279 2.05 -2.80 -5.17
N ASP A 280 1.23 -3.81 -5.38
CA ASP A 280 0.90 -4.79 -4.35
C ASP A 280 1.77 -6.05 -4.37
N GLU A 281 2.71 -6.14 -5.32
CA GLU A 281 3.80 -7.12 -5.34
C GLU A 281 5.02 -6.54 -6.07
N PHE A 282 6.19 -6.59 -5.41
CA PHE A 282 7.49 -6.27 -6.01
C PHE A 282 8.58 -7.07 -5.29
N GLY A 283 9.28 -7.96 -5.99
CA GLY A 283 10.28 -8.86 -5.39
C GLY A 283 11.61 -8.88 -6.13
N ILE A 284 12.68 -8.96 -5.36
CA ILE A 284 14.07 -9.17 -5.80
C ILE A 284 14.62 -10.34 -5.00
N GLU A 285 14.95 -11.43 -5.67
CA GLU A 285 15.44 -12.64 -5.02
C GLU A 285 16.95 -12.57 -4.71
N THR A 286 17.35 -13.22 -3.62
CA THR A 286 18.73 -13.20 -3.14
C THR A 286 19.40 -14.55 -3.28
N THR A 287 20.72 -14.53 -3.53
CA THR A 287 21.57 -15.70 -3.37
C THR A 287 21.64 -16.10 -1.90
N LEU A 288 21.63 -17.41 -1.64
CA LEU A 288 21.66 -17.93 -0.28
C LEU A 288 23.10 -18.15 0.21
N PRO A 289 23.44 -17.68 1.43
CA PRO A 289 24.68 -18.07 2.09
C PRO A 289 24.76 -19.59 2.32
N ALA A 290 25.93 -20.17 2.16
CA ALA A 290 26.14 -21.62 2.35
C ALA A 290 25.63 -22.14 3.71
N ALA A 291 25.73 -21.32 4.77
CA ALA A 291 25.24 -21.66 6.11
C ALA A 291 23.71 -21.79 6.18
N LYS A 292 22.97 -21.23 5.23
CA LYS A 292 21.51 -21.26 5.15
C LYS A 292 20.97 -22.27 4.14
N ALA A 293 21.82 -22.81 3.25
CA ALA A 293 21.39 -23.70 2.17
C ALA A 293 20.57 -24.91 2.65
N GLY A 294 20.85 -25.45 3.83
CA GLY A 294 20.11 -26.58 4.40
C GLY A 294 18.67 -26.29 4.82
N LEU A 295 18.24 -25.02 4.82
CA LEU A 295 16.86 -24.61 5.12
C LEU A 295 15.97 -24.65 3.87
N TYR A 296 16.54 -24.79 2.68
CA TYR A 296 15.85 -24.70 1.41
C TYR A 296 15.89 -26.01 0.64
N THR A 297 14.93 -26.18 -0.27
CA THR A 297 14.77 -27.39 -1.07
C THR A 297 14.67 -27.06 -2.56
N GLY A 298 14.99 -28.04 -3.42
CA GLY A 298 14.87 -27.89 -4.86
C GLY A 298 16.07 -27.21 -5.52
N THR A 299 15.86 -26.59 -6.65
CA THR A 299 16.90 -25.93 -7.46
C THR A 299 16.40 -24.55 -7.89
N GLU A 300 17.28 -23.57 -7.78
CA GLU A 300 17.05 -22.20 -8.26
C GLU A 300 16.84 -22.18 -9.78
N PRO A 301 15.77 -21.57 -10.30
CA PRO A 301 15.60 -21.41 -11.75
C PRO A 301 16.68 -20.51 -12.35
N ALA A 302 17.29 -20.93 -13.46
CA ALA A 302 18.34 -20.16 -14.12
C ALA A 302 17.90 -18.77 -14.60
N THR A 303 16.59 -18.52 -14.68
CA THR A 303 16.01 -17.24 -15.11
C THR A 303 15.87 -16.23 -14.00
N THR A 304 16.03 -16.61 -12.72
CA THR A 304 15.88 -15.72 -11.56
C THR A 304 16.98 -14.67 -11.50
N HIS A 305 18.23 -15.05 -11.77
CA HIS A 305 19.42 -14.19 -11.62
C HIS A 305 19.46 -13.50 -10.25
N PRO A 306 19.44 -14.26 -9.12
CA PRO A 306 19.40 -13.69 -7.80
C PRO A 306 20.63 -12.84 -7.50
N VAL A 307 20.48 -11.82 -6.65
CA VAL A 307 21.52 -10.87 -6.26
C VAL A 307 21.96 -11.10 -4.81
N ASP A 308 23.03 -10.43 -4.38
CA ASP A 308 23.35 -10.40 -2.94
C ASP A 308 22.35 -9.54 -2.15
N GLU A 309 22.26 -9.76 -0.84
CA GLU A 309 21.31 -9.12 0.05
C GLU A 309 21.46 -7.58 0.13
N LEU A 310 22.68 -7.05 -0.03
CA LEU A 310 22.90 -5.61 -0.01
C LEU A 310 22.45 -4.98 -1.34
N THR A 311 22.62 -5.68 -2.45
CA THR A 311 22.06 -5.28 -3.75
C THR A 311 20.54 -5.31 -3.71
N GLN A 312 19.92 -6.33 -3.12
CA GLN A 312 18.47 -6.35 -2.85
C GLN A 312 18.03 -5.12 -2.06
N ALA A 313 18.72 -4.81 -0.97
CA ALA A 313 18.41 -3.63 -0.14
C ALA A 313 18.51 -2.31 -0.91
N GLN A 314 19.51 -2.18 -1.79
CA GLN A 314 19.66 -1.00 -2.66
C GLN A 314 18.50 -0.88 -3.65
N MET A 315 18.08 -1.99 -4.27
CA MET A 315 16.96 -2.01 -5.21
C MET A 315 15.63 -1.71 -4.53
N TYR A 316 15.38 -2.25 -3.33
CA TYR A 316 14.19 -1.94 -2.55
C TYR A 316 14.17 -0.47 -2.09
N THR A 317 15.32 0.05 -1.66
CA THR A 317 15.47 1.49 -1.34
C THR A 317 15.15 2.36 -2.56
N GLN A 318 15.70 2.03 -3.72
CA GLN A 318 15.46 2.75 -4.97
C GLN A 318 13.97 2.67 -5.37
N ALA A 319 13.35 1.49 -5.28
CA ALA A 319 11.92 1.32 -5.54
C ALA A 319 11.07 2.22 -4.63
N MET A 320 11.37 2.27 -3.32
CA MET A 320 10.67 3.15 -2.37
C MET A 320 10.88 4.64 -2.70
N GLN A 321 12.09 5.04 -3.12
CA GLN A 321 12.37 6.42 -3.53
C GLN A 321 11.61 6.82 -4.79
N MET A 322 11.55 5.94 -5.79
CA MET A 322 10.82 6.17 -7.04
C MET A 322 9.32 6.30 -6.78
N THR A 323 8.74 5.33 -6.05
CA THR A 323 7.31 5.30 -5.74
C THR A 323 6.88 6.46 -4.84
N PHE A 324 7.75 6.90 -3.94
CA PHE A 324 7.53 8.10 -3.11
C PHE A 324 7.29 9.36 -3.95
N CYS A 325 7.90 9.46 -5.15
CA CYS A 325 7.74 10.59 -6.06
C CYS A 325 6.57 10.41 -7.06
N GLN A 326 5.92 9.26 -7.10
CA GLN A 326 4.83 8.95 -8.04
C GLN A 326 3.48 9.36 -7.44
N THR A 327 2.91 10.46 -7.93
CA THR A 327 1.78 11.15 -7.28
C THR A 327 0.49 10.34 -7.16
N ASN A 328 0.28 9.32 -8.00
CA ASN A 328 -0.90 8.44 -7.90
C ASN A 328 -0.61 7.19 -7.04
N VAL A 329 0.66 6.92 -6.68
CA VAL A 329 1.02 5.68 -5.98
C VAL A 329 0.73 5.82 -4.49
N ILE A 330 -0.14 4.96 -3.98
CA ILE A 330 -0.57 4.92 -2.58
C ILE A 330 0.14 3.84 -1.75
N GLY A 331 0.99 3.02 -2.37
CA GLY A 331 1.77 2.02 -1.64
C GLY A 331 2.69 1.20 -2.54
N LEU A 332 3.68 0.60 -1.89
CA LEU A 332 4.58 -0.42 -2.43
C LEU A 332 4.68 -1.56 -1.43
N LEU A 333 4.28 -2.75 -1.85
CA LEU A 333 4.37 -3.97 -1.06
C LEU A 333 5.43 -4.89 -1.67
N LEU A 334 6.40 -5.26 -0.85
CA LEU A 334 7.46 -6.18 -1.26
C LEU A 334 6.93 -7.63 -1.27
N PHE A 335 7.60 -8.52 -1.96
CA PHE A 335 7.23 -9.92 -2.05
C PHE A 335 8.41 -10.78 -1.60
N HIS A 336 8.54 -11.24 -0.36
CA HIS A 336 7.71 -11.39 0.82
C HIS A 336 8.28 -10.63 2.05
N VAL A 337 7.84 -11.00 3.28
CA VAL A 337 8.54 -10.70 4.56
C VAL A 337 9.61 -11.74 4.80
N GLN A 338 9.26 -13.01 4.63
CA GLN A 338 10.10 -14.18 4.86
C GLN A 338 10.23 -14.99 3.57
N ASP A 339 11.40 -15.59 3.34
CA ASP A 339 11.63 -16.42 2.17
C ASP A 339 10.73 -17.65 2.14
N GLU A 340 10.33 -18.08 0.97
CA GLU A 340 9.74 -19.39 0.76
C GLU A 340 10.83 -20.49 0.77
N PRO A 341 10.54 -21.69 1.33
CA PRO A 341 11.55 -22.73 1.48
C PRO A 341 11.95 -23.46 0.19
N ALA A 342 11.12 -23.36 -0.86
CA ALA A 342 11.45 -23.98 -2.15
C ALA A 342 12.22 -23.00 -3.04
N LEU A 343 13.40 -23.39 -3.52
CA LEU A 343 14.23 -22.56 -4.41
C LEU A 343 13.57 -22.25 -5.76
N SER A 344 12.50 -22.97 -6.13
CA SER A 344 11.68 -22.66 -7.31
C SER A 344 10.59 -21.64 -7.03
N ALA A 345 10.45 -21.21 -5.78
CA ALA A 345 9.58 -20.14 -5.32
C ALA A 345 10.39 -18.86 -5.02
N TRP A 346 10.05 -18.06 -4.04
CA TRP A 346 10.62 -16.72 -3.87
C TRP A 346 11.52 -16.60 -2.63
N GLN A 347 12.79 -16.23 -2.83
CA GLN A 347 13.75 -15.91 -1.78
C GLN A 347 13.95 -14.38 -1.68
N SER A 348 12.85 -13.64 -1.68
CA SER A 348 12.81 -12.18 -1.77
C SER A 348 12.49 -11.47 -0.46
N GLY A 349 12.30 -12.22 0.64
CA GLY A 349 12.00 -11.69 1.96
C GLY A 349 13.17 -10.97 2.64
N GLU A 350 12.86 -10.26 3.73
CA GLU A 350 13.83 -9.63 4.63
C GLU A 350 14.36 -10.60 5.69
N PHE A 351 13.73 -11.77 5.79
CA PHE A 351 14.11 -12.85 6.70
C PHE A 351 14.27 -14.15 5.92
N TYR A 352 15.21 -15.00 6.36
CA TYR A 352 15.30 -16.37 5.90
C TYR A 352 14.11 -17.20 6.41
N VAL A 353 13.94 -18.42 5.87
CA VAL A 353 12.88 -19.37 6.28
C VAL A 353 12.83 -19.63 7.79
N ASP A 354 13.95 -19.53 8.50
CA ASP A 354 14.03 -19.72 9.95
C ASP A 354 13.73 -18.44 10.76
N GLY A 355 13.28 -17.38 10.12
CA GLY A 355 12.98 -16.09 10.77
C GLY A 355 14.24 -15.28 11.16
N SER A 356 15.44 -15.76 10.85
CA SER A 356 16.65 -14.98 11.08
C SER A 356 16.80 -13.88 10.01
N PRO A 357 17.34 -12.70 10.38
CA PRO A 357 17.38 -11.55 9.48
C PRO A 357 18.41 -11.71 8.37
N LYS A 358 18.09 -11.23 7.18
CA LYS A 358 19.05 -10.97 6.09
C LYS A 358 19.79 -9.64 6.33
N ALA A 359 20.90 -9.43 5.62
CA ALA A 359 21.62 -8.16 5.67
C ALA A 359 20.80 -6.99 5.09
N SER A 360 19.79 -7.27 4.25
CA SER A 360 18.87 -6.29 3.68
C SER A 360 17.91 -5.68 4.70
N LEU A 361 17.58 -6.36 5.80
CA LEU A 361 16.56 -5.95 6.77
C LEU A 361 16.71 -4.51 7.27
N PHE A 362 17.89 -4.15 7.78
CA PHE A 362 18.08 -2.83 8.40
C PHE A 362 18.06 -1.68 7.37
N PRO A 363 18.70 -1.78 6.19
CA PRO A 363 18.57 -0.77 5.14
C PRO A 363 17.12 -0.61 4.64
N VAL A 364 16.37 -1.70 4.45
CA VAL A 364 14.97 -1.65 4.02
C VAL A 364 14.10 -0.98 5.09
N ARG A 365 14.26 -1.36 6.34
CA ARG A 365 13.58 -0.70 7.48
C ARG A 365 13.90 0.79 7.56
N ALA A 366 15.14 1.17 7.34
CA ALA A 366 15.55 2.59 7.34
C ALA A 366 14.87 3.35 6.19
N SER A 367 14.76 2.73 5.00
CA SER A 367 14.11 3.30 3.82
C SER A 367 12.60 3.47 4.02
N ALA A 368 11.92 2.46 4.59
CA ALA A 368 10.51 2.57 4.97
C ALA A 368 10.29 3.71 5.98
N GLY A 369 11.18 3.82 6.99
CA GLY A 369 11.17 4.92 7.94
C GLY A 369 11.39 6.28 7.27
N ALA A 370 12.26 6.38 6.26
CA ALA A 370 12.51 7.61 5.51
C ALA A 370 11.27 8.03 4.68
N VAL A 371 10.55 7.07 4.09
CA VAL A 371 9.25 7.33 3.42
C VAL A 371 8.31 8.02 4.40
N HIS A 372 8.03 7.40 5.55
CA HIS A 372 7.05 7.92 6.51
C HIS A 372 7.47 9.25 7.17
N ARG A 373 8.76 9.57 7.21
CA ARG A 373 9.26 10.85 7.69
C ARG A 373 9.28 11.94 6.60
N GLY A 374 8.96 11.60 5.35
CA GLY A 374 8.90 12.53 4.22
C GLY A 374 10.25 12.89 3.63
N ILE A 375 11.28 12.07 3.86
CA ILE A 375 12.68 12.33 3.45
C ILE A 375 13.27 11.27 2.52
N ALA A 376 12.44 10.35 1.98
CA ALA A 376 12.92 9.27 1.10
C ALA A 376 13.59 9.80 -0.16
N ALA A 377 13.04 10.85 -0.77
CA ALA A 377 13.57 11.49 -1.96
C ALA A 377 13.12 12.96 -2.06
N ALA A 378 13.89 13.77 -2.77
CA ALA A 378 13.47 15.08 -3.24
C ALA A 378 12.72 14.91 -4.58
N CYS A 379 11.44 15.25 -4.61
CA CYS A 379 10.56 15.00 -5.76
C CYS A 379 10.15 16.32 -6.41
N PRO A 380 10.37 16.49 -7.71
CA PRO A 380 9.83 17.64 -8.43
C PRO A 380 8.30 17.73 -8.28
N GLY A 381 7.80 18.87 -7.85
CA GLY A 381 6.36 19.13 -7.72
C GLY A 381 5.69 18.58 -6.46
N LEU A 382 6.38 17.82 -5.60
CA LEU A 382 5.87 17.40 -4.31
C LEU A 382 6.13 18.49 -3.26
N ALA A 383 5.07 19.00 -2.63
CA ALA A 383 5.16 19.99 -1.54
C ALA A 383 4.52 19.41 -0.27
N LEU A 384 5.31 19.21 0.77
CA LEU A 384 4.88 18.58 2.02
C LEU A 384 4.67 19.61 3.12
N THR A 385 3.53 19.54 3.80
CA THR A 385 3.23 20.35 4.99
C THR A 385 3.17 19.42 6.20
N PRO A 386 4.07 19.57 7.21
CA PRO A 386 4.01 18.76 8.43
C PRO A 386 2.77 19.13 9.25
N LYS A 387 2.26 18.20 10.02
CA LYS A 387 1.40 18.52 11.18
C LYS A 387 2.31 18.87 12.35
N LEU A 388 2.12 20.05 12.98
CA LEU A 388 2.83 20.47 14.18
C LEU A 388 1.90 20.38 15.39
N VAL A 389 2.39 19.76 16.47
CA VAL A 389 1.70 19.72 17.77
C VAL A 389 2.65 20.26 18.83
N LEU A 390 2.12 21.19 19.66
CA LEU A 390 2.80 21.71 20.85
C LEU A 390 2.00 21.31 22.09
N ALA A 391 2.74 20.92 23.15
CA ALA A 391 2.16 20.64 24.46
C ALA A 391 3.07 21.18 25.57
N ALA A 392 2.49 21.78 26.60
CA ALA A 392 3.24 22.22 27.77
C ALA A 392 3.53 21.02 28.69
N GLY A 393 4.79 20.95 29.17
CA GLY A 393 5.19 19.98 30.17
C GLY A 393 5.09 20.53 31.58
N LYS A 394 5.35 19.70 32.58
CA LYS A 394 5.47 20.19 33.97
C LYS A 394 6.73 21.06 34.10
N PRO A 395 6.65 22.23 34.74
CA PRO A 395 7.81 23.09 34.95
C PRO A 395 8.92 22.38 35.72
N VAL A 396 10.17 22.74 35.42
CA VAL A 396 11.30 22.25 36.19
C VAL A 396 11.49 23.14 37.41
N THR A 397 10.88 22.80 38.53
CA THR A 397 10.84 23.64 39.73
C THR A 397 12.00 23.44 40.70
N LYS A 398 12.70 22.32 40.70
CA LYS A 398 13.91 22.08 41.53
C LYS A 398 14.90 21.19 40.76
N VAL A 399 16.14 21.56 40.90
CA VAL A 399 17.21 20.89 40.18
C VAL A 399 18.38 20.63 41.11
N ALA A 400 18.94 19.43 41.01
CA ALA A 400 20.28 19.12 41.47
C ALA A 400 21.25 20.17 40.88
N LYS A 401 22.31 20.47 41.57
CA LYS A 401 23.30 21.60 41.40
C LYS A 401 23.67 22.07 39.98
N SER A 402 23.15 21.50 38.90
CA SER A 402 23.55 21.76 37.50
C SER A 402 22.45 22.15 36.52
N ARG A 403 21.17 22.21 36.87
CA ARG A 403 20.11 22.62 35.94
C ARG A 403 19.40 23.88 36.39
N LYS A 404 19.24 24.83 35.45
CA LYS A 404 18.47 26.04 35.66
C LYS A 404 16.99 25.74 35.60
N PRO A 405 16.13 26.39 36.41
CA PRO A 405 14.69 26.27 36.27
C PRO A 405 14.24 26.70 34.85
N GLY A 406 13.18 26.13 34.35
CA GLY A 406 12.71 26.50 33.02
C GLY A 406 11.41 25.74 32.64
N GLU A 407 10.78 26.25 31.60
CA GLU A 407 9.56 25.66 31.05
C GLU A 407 9.88 24.64 29.97
N LYS A 408 9.10 23.54 29.98
CA LYS A 408 9.20 22.50 28.95
C LYS A 408 8.06 22.64 27.96
N ILE A 409 8.42 22.75 26.70
CA ILE A 409 7.46 22.63 25.59
C ILE A 409 7.80 21.37 24.81
N PHE A 410 6.85 20.47 24.66
CA PHE A 410 6.95 19.30 23.82
C PHE A 410 6.52 19.67 22.40
N LEU A 411 7.34 19.31 21.42
CA LEU A 411 7.11 19.54 20.01
C LEU A 411 7.09 18.20 19.29
N THR A 412 6.06 17.97 18.48
CA THR A 412 6.00 16.81 17.60
C THR A 412 5.59 17.28 16.21
N CYS A 413 6.40 16.94 15.21
CA CYS A 413 6.06 17.05 13.79
C CYS A 413 5.63 15.70 13.24
N SER A 414 4.70 15.68 12.29
CA SER A 414 4.33 14.43 11.59
C SER A 414 5.42 13.95 10.61
N LEU A 415 6.25 14.88 10.11
CA LEU A 415 7.37 14.69 9.19
C LEU A 415 8.64 15.26 9.79
N ASP A 416 9.81 14.91 9.23
CA ASP A 416 11.06 15.63 9.57
C ASP A 416 10.88 17.11 9.26
N CYS A 417 11.10 17.96 10.22
CA CYS A 417 10.81 19.38 10.11
C CYS A 417 11.89 20.31 10.66
N SER A 418 11.99 21.48 10.07
CA SER A 418 12.62 22.66 10.68
C SER A 418 11.53 23.44 11.41
N TYR A 419 11.80 23.87 12.65
CA TYR A 419 10.81 24.53 13.49
C TYR A 419 11.36 25.81 14.11
N THR A 420 10.43 26.72 14.46
CA THR A 420 10.65 27.83 15.39
C THR A 420 9.51 27.84 16.38
N VAL A 421 9.82 27.84 17.69
CA VAL A 421 8.85 27.96 18.79
C VAL A 421 9.20 29.13 19.63
N THR A 422 8.22 30.01 19.89
CA THR A 422 8.37 31.23 20.70
C THR A 422 7.45 31.14 21.93
N LEU A 423 8.05 31.36 23.11
CA LEU A 423 7.36 31.45 24.39
C LEU A 423 7.09 32.92 24.71
N ASP A 424 5.83 33.25 25.04
CA ASP A 424 5.36 34.60 25.39
C ASP A 424 5.84 35.70 24.44
N SER A 425 5.90 35.41 23.16
CA SER A 425 6.31 36.30 22.09
C SER A 425 7.75 36.92 22.26
N SER A 426 8.55 36.40 23.18
CA SER A 426 9.85 36.98 23.53
C SER A 426 11.02 36.01 23.49
N HIS A 427 10.82 34.74 23.76
CA HIS A 427 11.88 33.74 23.82
C HIS A 427 11.68 32.71 22.72
N SER A 428 12.53 32.72 21.69
CA SER A 428 12.43 31.79 20.55
C SER A 428 13.51 30.73 20.58
N GLN A 429 13.14 29.52 20.17
CA GLN A 429 14.06 28.44 19.87
C GLN A 429 13.76 27.88 18.47
N SER A 430 14.81 27.70 17.67
CA SER A 430 14.73 27.11 16.33
C SER A 430 15.63 25.89 16.23
N GLY A 431 15.30 24.99 15.30
CA GLY A 431 16.08 23.78 15.06
C GLY A 431 15.35 22.79 14.16
N THR A 432 15.80 21.54 14.19
CA THR A 432 15.18 20.43 13.46
C THR A 432 14.61 19.40 14.43
N ALA A 433 13.53 18.72 14.00
CA ALA A 433 12.93 17.60 14.71
C ALA A 433 12.70 16.43 13.76
N VAL A 434 12.92 15.23 14.28
CA VAL A 434 12.62 13.98 13.57
C VAL A 434 11.11 13.77 13.58
N GLY A 435 10.55 13.44 12.45
CA GLY A 435 9.12 13.17 12.28
C GLY A 435 8.62 12.07 13.21
N ARG A 436 7.42 12.26 13.75
CA ARG A 436 6.75 11.34 14.68
C ARG A 436 7.48 11.13 16.03
N VAL A 437 8.56 11.88 16.30
CA VAL A 437 9.31 11.85 17.56
C VAL A 437 9.07 13.15 18.33
N THR A 438 8.68 13.03 19.60
CA THR A 438 8.49 14.19 20.46
C THR A 438 9.84 14.75 20.90
N LYS A 439 10.10 16.02 20.60
CA LYS A 439 11.26 16.77 21.05
C LYS A 439 10.90 17.64 22.24
N THR A 440 11.74 17.64 23.27
CA THR A 440 11.57 18.52 24.43
C THR A 440 12.40 19.78 24.22
N LEU A 441 11.74 20.93 24.24
CA LEU A 441 12.36 22.25 24.26
C LEU A 441 12.36 22.77 25.71
N LEU A 442 13.49 23.26 26.16
CA LEU A 442 13.64 23.83 27.50
C LEU A 442 13.92 25.36 27.40
N PHE A 443 12.95 26.13 27.76
CA PHE A 443 13.07 27.58 27.86
C PHE A 443 13.57 27.95 29.26
N SER A 444 14.81 28.46 29.37
CA SER A 444 15.45 28.79 30.63
C SER A 444 14.81 30.03 31.29
N GLY A 445 14.60 30.00 32.58
CA GLY A 445 14.03 31.06 33.38
C GLY A 445 12.80 30.59 34.17
N THR A 446 12.42 31.38 35.17
CA THR A 446 11.15 31.22 35.89
C THR A 446 10.13 32.16 35.26
N LEU A 447 9.02 31.62 34.82
CA LEU A 447 7.90 32.43 34.39
C LEU A 447 7.22 33.07 35.62
N ALA A 448 6.68 34.27 35.43
CA ALA A 448 5.82 34.87 36.42
C ALA A 448 4.57 34.00 36.63
N LYS A 449 3.97 34.08 37.82
CA LYS A 449 2.71 33.38 38.06
C LYS A 449 1.61 33.96 37.15
N GLY A 450 1.01 33.08 36.32
CA GLY A 450 -0.02 33.55 35.39
C GLY A 450 -0.21 32.60 34.20
N ARG A 451 -0.88 33.12 33.18
CA ARG A 451 -1.16 32.42 31.93
C ARG A 451 -0.09 32.73 30.90
N HIS A 452 0.49 31.70 30.33
CA HIS A 452 1.55 31.77 29.34
C HIS A 452 1.12 31.10 28.04
N SER A 453 1.81 31.41 26.94
CA SER A 453 1.55 30.82 25.64
C SER A 453 2.86 30.47 24.92
N ALA A 454 2.86 29.34 24.21
CA ALA A 454 3.89 29.04 23.23
C ALA A 454 3.23 28.90 21.85
N ALA A 455 3.82 29.56 20.86
CA ALA A 455 3.42 29.47 19.47
C ALA A 455 4.58 28.95 18.64
N GLY A 456 4.31 28.13 17.65
CA GLY A 456 5.35 27.56 16.78
C GLY A 456 4.93 27.46 15.33
N SER A 457 5.95 27.44 14.47
CA SER A 457 5.82 27.13 13.05
C SER A 457 6.82 26.01 12.69
N ALA A 458 6.47 25.23 11.69
CA ALA A 458 7.32 24.16 11.16
C ALA A 458 7.15 24.00 9.65
N THR A 459 8.25 23.65 8.97
CA THR A 459 8.29 23.29 7.55
C THR A 459 8.96 21.94 7.39
N ALA A 460 8.58 21.15 6.37
CA ALA A 460 9.27 19.91 6.03
C ALA A 460 10.73 20.18 5.66
N THR A 461 11.65 19.26 6.00
CA THR A 461 13.08 19.42 5.67
C THR A 461 13.40 19.08 4.22
N VAL A 462 12.58 18.23 3.60
CA VAL A 462 12.66 17.84 2.18
C VAL A 462 11.28 18.07 1.56
N ASN A 463 11.22 18.36 0.27
CA ASN A 463 9.96 18.67 -0.44
C ASN A 463 9.17 19.79 0.28
N VAL A 464 9.84 20.90 0.56
CA VAL A 464 9.31 21.98 1.38
C VAL A 464 8.03 22.57 0.80
N GLY A 465 6.95 22.44 1.54
CA GLY A 465 5.63 23.03 1.26
C GLY A 465 5.29 24.16 2.25
N PRO A 466 4.02 24.53 2.35
CA PRO A 466 3.55 25.54 3.30
C PRO A 466 3.91 25.20 4.75
N SER A 467 4.17 26.23 5.55
CA SER A 467 4.43 26.08 6.98
C SER A 467 3.16 25.66 7.73
N ALA A 468 3.31 24.75 8.67
CA ALA A 468 2.30 24.48 9.68
C ALA A 468 2.52 25.37 10.91
N THR A 469 1.45 25.76 11.59
CA THR A 469 1.48 26.51 12.84
C THR A 469 0.72 25.77 13.94
N ALA A 470 1.16 25.94 15.19
CA ALA A 470 0.46 25.42 16.37
C ALA A 470 0.71 26.35 17.55
N GLY A 471 -0.20 26.29 18.54
CA GLY A 471 -0.08 27.03 19.79
C GLY A 471 -0.56 26.20 20.98
N VAL A 472 0.00 26.51 22.17
CA VAL A 472 -0.48 25.96 23.44
C VAL A 472 -0.46 27.06 24.50
N THR A 473 -1.51 27.09 25.34
CA THR A 473 -1.61 27.95 26.51
C THR A 473 -1.58 27.12 27.78
N PHE A 474 -0.89 27.62 28.81
CA PHE A 474 -0.72 26.92 30.08
C PHE A 474 -0.59 27.90 31.23
N ALA A 475 -0.72 27.44 32.47
CA ALA A 475 -0.48 28.20 33.66
C ALA A 475 0.90 27.87 34.25
N ALA A 476 1.65 28.88 34.69
CA ALA A 476 2.91 28.74 35.42
C ALA A 476 2.75 29.12 36.89
#